data_af60ef768a81d15e3447f2699eb6b9b6
#
_entry.id   af60ef768a81d15e3447f2699eb6b9b6
#
_cell.length_a   1.000
_cell.length_b   1.000
_cell.length_c   1.000
_cell.angle_alpha   90.00
_cell.angle_beta   90.00
_cell.angle_gamma   90.00
#
_symmetry.space_group_name_H-M   'P 1'
#
loop_
_entity.id
_entity.type
_entity.pdbx_description
1 polymer ?
#
loop_
_entity_poly.entity_id
_entity_poly.type
_entity_poly.pdbx_seq_one_letter_code
_entity_poly.pdbx_strand_id
1 'polypeptide(L)'
;MEHHANIVPWQLLQRRRNIKLRVVPIDERGDLNVDTYKSLFNEHTRLVGVAHVSNVLGTINPVREMIAYAHAQGVPVLVDGAQAVPHLRVNVQELDADFYVFSAHKVYGPTGIGVLYGKEKWLDAMPPYQGGGEMIAHVDFSGTTFGELPFKFEAGTPDYVGTSAFATALDYVDHVGLESIAAHENELLRYTTDRLQDIEGMRIFGTSEHKSSVISFLVDGIHHYDMGMLLDKLGVAVRTGHHCAQPLMTSLGIEGTVRASFAAYNTKAEAEAFVAAVKRVVQMFR
;
A
#
# COMPACT_ATOMS: atom_id res chain seq x y z
N MET A 1 3.60 -5.11 8.57
CA MET A 1 2.74 -5.35 7.39
C MET A 1 3.18 -4.58 6.13
N GLU A 2 4.33 -3.93 6.18
CA GLU A 2 4.82 -3.05 5.12
C GLU A 2 5.10 -3.78 3.80
N HIS A 3 4.81 -3.10 2.70
CA HIS A 3 5.25 -3.51 1.36
C HIS A 3 6.78 -3.39 1.25
N HIS A 4 7.43 -4.23 0.44
CA HIS A 4 8.89 -4.21 0.25
C HIS A 4 9.42 -2.81 -0.14
N ALA A 5 8.63 -2.00 -0.85
CA ALA A 5 9.01 -0.64 -1.21
C ALA A 5 9.19 0.30 0.00
N ASN A 6 8.54 -0.01 1.14
CA ASN A 6 8.72 0.72 2.40
C ASN A 6 9.61 -0.05 3.41
N ILE A 7 10.34 -1.06 2.96
CA ILE A 7 11.33 -1.80 3.77
C ILE A 7 12.72 -1.70 3.15
N VAL A 8 12.85 -2.09 1.89
CA VAL A 8 14.14 -2.25 1.20
C VAL A 8 14.96 -0.96 1.15
N PRO A 9 14.39 0.23 0.86
CA PRO A 9 15.17 1.48 0.87
C PRO A 9 15.83 1.76 2.22
N TRP A 10 15.14 1.48 3.32
CA TRP A 10 15.69 1.63 4.67
C TRP A 10 16.79 0.64 4.97
N GLN A 11 16.67 -0.61 4.50
CA GLN A 11 17.74 -1.61 4.61
C GLN A 11 18.97 -1.23 3.77
N LEU A 12 18.78 -0.65 2.58
CA LEU A 12 19.88 -0.12 1.77
C LEU A 12 20.58 1.06 2.46
N LEU A 13 19.80 1.95 3.09
CA LEU A 13 20.35 3.04 3.88
C LEU A 13 21.10 2.53 5.10
N GLN A 14 20.59 1.50 5.78
CA GLN A 14 21.24 0.84 6.91
C GLN A 14 22.63 0.29 6.57
N ARG A 15 22.84 -0.18 5.33
CA ARG A 15 24.16 -0.65 4.87
C ARG A 15 25.18 0.51 4.69
N ARG A 16 24.70 1.74 4.51
CA ARG A 16 25.53 2.93 4.23
C ARG A 16 25.67 3.86 5.43
N ARG A 17 24.76 3.78 6.36
CA ARG A 17 24.65 4.64 7.54
C ARG A 17 24.37 3.80 8.77
N ASN A 18 24.80 4.28 9.93
CA ASN A 18 24.51 3.62 11.21
C ASN A 18 23.05 3.92 11.64
N ILE A 19 22.09 3.28 10.99
CA ILE A 19 20.68 3.34 11.37
C ILE A 19 20.19 1.97 11.83
N LYS A 20 19.20 1.97 12.69
CA LYS A 20 18.54 0.76 13.20
C LYS A 20 17.05 0.81 12.86
N LEU A 21 16.57 -0.21 12.17
CA LEU A 21 15.14 -0.40 11.91
C LEU A 21 14.50 -1.04 13.13
N ARG A 22 13.37 -0.49 13.56
CA ARG A 22 12.47 -1.06 14.56
C ARG A 22 11.13 -1.35 13.90
N VAL A 23 10.58 -2.51 14.19
CA VAL A 23 9.36 -3.00 13.54
C VAL A 23 8.23 -3.02 14.56
N VAL A 24 7.11 -2.41 14.21
CA VAL A 24 5.87 -2.49 15.00
C VAL A 24 5.19 -3.82 14.67
N PRO A 25 4.90 -4.67 15.65
CA PRO A 25 4.18 -5.92 15.43
C PRO A 25 2.70 -5.67 15.10
N ILE A 26 2.07 -6.70 14.56
CA ILE A 26 0.62 -6.78 14.39
C ILE A 26 0.05 -7.80 15.37
N ASP A 27 -1.25 -7.69 15.64
CA ASP A 27 -2.01 -8.68 16.40
C ASP A 27 -2.55 -9.81 15.49
N GLU A 28 -3.33 -10.71 16.05
CA GLU A 28 -3.93 -11.85 15.34
C GLU A 28 -4.95 -11.43 14.27
N ARG A 29 -5.56 -10.26 14.39
CA ARG A 29 -6.48 -9.70 13.40
C ARG A 29 -5.74 -8.99 12.27
N GLY A 30 -4.45 -8.71 12.47
CA GLY A 30 -3.64 -7.96 11.53
C GLY A 30 -3.67 -6.45 11.76
N ASP A 31 -4.05 -6.00 12.96
CA ASP A 31 -3.99 -4.60 13.36
C ASP A 31 -2.61 -4.26 13.92
N LEU A 32 -2.11 -3.04 13.68
CA LEU A 32 -0.86 -2.57 14.28
C LEU A 32 -1.00 -2.41 15.81
N ASN A 33 -0.02 -2.92 16.54
CA ASN A 33 0.04 -2.71 17.99
C ASN A 33 0.50 -1.27 18.31
N VAL A 34 -0.46 -0.38 18.53
CA VAL A 34 -0.22 1.05 18.76
C VAL A 34 0.55 1.30 20.08
N ASP A 35 0.36 0.48 21.10
CA ASP A 35 1.11 0.63 22.37
C ASP A 35 2.58 0.28 22.15
N THR A 36 2.87 -0.80 21.43
CA THR A 36 4.24 -1.12 21.04
C THR A 36 4.82 -0.02 20.13
N TYR A 37 4.05 0.51 19.18
CA TYR A 37 4.46 1.65 18.36
C TYR A 37 4.96 2.80 19.25
N LYS A 38 4.16 3.22 20.23
CA LYS A 38 4.51 4.30 21.16
C LYS A 38 5.76 3.97 22.00
N SER A 39 5.91 2.74 22.46
CA SER A 39 7.05 2.30 23.25
C SER A 39 8.39 2.21 22.50
N LEU A 40 8.33 2.16 21.17
CA LEU A 40 9.54 2.09 20.33
C LEU A 40 10.26 3.45 20.16
N PHE A 41 9.62 4.56 20.54
CA PHE A 41 10.25 5.89 20.43
C PHE A 41 11.34 6.09 21.49
N ASN A 42 12.39 6.77 21.09
CA ASN A 42 13.46 7.29 21.97
C ASN A 42 14.17 8.46 21.28
N GLU A 43 15.16 9.05 21.96
CA GLU A 43 15.95 10.19 21.48
C GLU A 43 16.70 9.95 20.15
N HIS A 44 16.82 8.71 19.72
CA HIS A 44 17.44 8.33 18.45
C HIS A 44 16.43 8.09 17.33
N THR A 45 15.13 8.13 17.60
CA THR A 45 14.10 7.99 16.57
C THR A 45 14.14 9.18 15.62
N ARG A 46 14.22 8.93 14.30
CA ARG A 46 14.40 9.98 13.28
C ARG A 46 13.29 10.04 12.26
N LEU A 47 12.62 8.92 12.01
CA LEU A 47 11.57 8.82 11.00
C LEU A 47 10.66 7.64 11.34
N VAL A 48 9.39 7.79 11.09
CA VAL A 48 8.41 6.70 11.01
C VAL A 48 8.05 6.47 9.55
N GLY A 49 8.07 5.22 9.09
CA GLY A 49 7.49 4.79 7.83
C GLY A 49 6.33 3.85 8.09
N VAL A 50 5.14 4.12 7.55
CA VAL A 50 3.94 3.31 7.79
C VAL A 50 3.05 3.25 6.56
N ALA A 51 2.54 2.05 6.23
CA ALA A 51 1.49 1.90 5.23
C ALA A 51 0.16 2.43 5.77
N HIS A 52 -0.56 3.23 4.97
CA HIS A 52 -1.92 3.65 5.33
C HIS A 52 -2.89 2.47 5.27
N VAL A 53 -2.77 1.66 4.21
CA VAL A 53 -3.56 0.43 4.03
C VAL A 53 -2.63 -0.71 3.63
N SER A 54 -2.77 -1.84 4.30
CA SER A 54 -2.00 -3.05 3.97
C SER A 54 -2.44 -3.64 2.63
N ASN A 55 -1.49 -3.87 1.74
CA ASN A 55 -1.76 -4.50 0.45
C ASN A 55 -2.05 -6.01 0.54
N VAL A 56 -1.83 -6.63 1.68
CA VAL A 56 -2.11 -8.05 1.94
C VAL A 56 -3.35 -8.22 2.80
N LEU A 57 -3.36 -7.58 3.96
CA LEU A 57 -4.40 -7.76 4.96
C LEU A 57 -5.63 -6.88 4.70
N GLY A 58 -5.46 -5.80 3.93
CA GLY A 58 -6.47 -4.78 3.76
C GLY A 58 -6.64 -3.85 4.96
N THR A 59 -6.00 -4.14 6.08
CA THR A 59 -6.08 -3.31 7.30
C THR A 59 -5.79 -1.86 7.01
N ILE A 60 -6.69 -0.98 7.46
CA ILE A 60 -6.55 0.47 7.40
C ILE A 60 -5.93 0.91 8.72
N ASN A 61 -4.68 1.36 8.68
CA ASN A 61 -3.94 1.76 9.88
C ASN A 61 -4.38 3.13 10.40
N PRO A 62 -4.34 3.37 11.72
CA PRO A 62 -4.72 4.64 12.35
C PRO A 62 -3.63 5.71 12.18
N VAL A 63 -3.27 6.02 10.92
CA VAL A 63 -2.12 6.90 10.60
C VAL A 63 -2.25 8.29 11.18
N ARG A 64 -3.45 8.84 11.33
CA ARG A 64 -3.68 10.15 11.97
C ARG A 64 -3.20 10.15 13.43
N GLU A 65 -3.56 9.12 14.21
CA GLU A 65 -3.11 8.97 15.58
C GLU A 65 -1.59 8.77 15.65
N MET A 66 -1.06 7.92 14.75
CA MET A 66 0.37 7.63 14.70
C MET A 66 1.18 8.88 14.35
N ILE A 67 0.73 9.69 13.40
CA ILE A 67 1.36 10.96 13.03
C ILE A 67 1.35 11.93 14.21
N ALA A 68 0.19 12.13 14.84
CA ALA A 68 0.06 13.03 15.98
C ALA A 68 1.01 12.66 17.12
N TYR A 69 1.13 11.36 17.42
CA TYR A 69 2.06 10.87 18.43
C TYR A 69 3.53 11.10 18.04
N ALA A 70 3.90 10.78 16.80
CA ALA A 70 5.27 10.98 16.29
C ALA A 70 5.66 12.46 16.33
N HIS A 71 4.77 13.36 15.93
CA HIS A 71 4.99 14.81 15.98
C HIS A 71 5.16 15.33 17.41
N ALA A 72 4.43 14.80 18.38
CA ALA A 72 4.64 15.14 19.78
C ALA A 72 6.04 14.74 20.30
N GLN A 73 6.72 13.81 19.60
CA GLN A 73 8.11 13.42 19.87
C GLN A 73 9.11 14.11 18.91
N GLY A 74 8.65 15.05 18.07
CA GLY A 74 9.48 15.74 17.08
C GLY A 74 9.94 14.87 15.91
N VAL A 75 9.24 13.77 15.62
CA VAL A 75 9.61 12.78 14.59
C VAL A 75 8.70 12.90 13.37
N PRO A 76 9.24 13.10 12.15
CA PRO A 76 8.47 13.13 10.93
C PRO A 76 7.96 11.74 10.52
N VAL A 77 6.88 11.72 9.73
CA VAL A 77 6.22 10.49 9.27
C VAL A 77 6.09 10.46 7.76
N LEU A 78 6.54 9.34 7.17
CA LEU A 78 6.29 8.97 5.78
C LEU A 78 5.16 7.94 5.75
N VAL A 79 4.12 8.24 5.00
CA VAL A 79 2.97 7.35 4.82
C VAL A 79 2.99 6.76 3.41
N ASP A 80 3.00 5.44 3.31
CA ASP A 80 2.74 4.72 2.06
C ASP A 80 1.24 4.65 1.83
N GLY A 81 0.74 5.50 0.95
CA GLY A 81 -0.66 5.60 0.57
C GLY A 81 -1.05 4.77 -0.65
N ALA A 82 -0.15 3.92 -1.15
CA ALA A 82 -0.34 3.20 -2.42
C ALA A 82 -1.63 2.36 -2.48
N GLN A 83 -2.11 1.87 -1.35
CA GLN A 83 -3.38 1.13 -1.23
C GLN A 83 -4.51 1.97 -0.60
N ALA A 84 -4.23 3.19 -0.18
CA ALA A 84 -5.26 4.06 0.41
C ALA A 84 -5.94 4.94 -0.65
N VAL A 85 -5.13 5.60 -1.50
CA VAL A 85 -5.63 6.60 -2.47
C VAL A 85 -6.69 6.06 -3.44
N PRO A 86 -6.65 4.80 -3.92
CA PRO A 86 -7.70 4.28 -4.79
C PRO A 86 -9.04 3.99 -4.07
N HIS A 87 -9.05 3.91 -2.74
CA HIS A 87 -10.20 3.42 -1.97
C HIS A 87 -10.72 4.39 -0.91
N LEU A 88 -9.89 5.36 -0.49
CA LEU A 88 -10.19 6.28 0.60
C LEU A 88 -9.96 7.73 0.17
N ARG A 89 -10.79 8.64 0.66
CA ARG A 89 -10.48 10.06 0.57
C ARG A 89 -9.29 10.39 1.47
N VAL A 90 -8.22 10.87 0.86
CA VAL A 90 -6.99 11.26 1.55
C VAL A 90 -6.82 12.77 1.46
N ASN A 91 -6.73 13.44 2.60
CA ASN A 91 -6.33 14.83 2.71
C ASN A 91 -5.02 14.89 3.52
N VAL A 92 -3.90 15.11 2.82
CA VAL A 92 -2.57 15.09 3.42
C VAL A 92 -2.35 16.22 4.44
N GLN A 93 -3.06 17.36 4.29
CA GLN A 93 -3.01 18.47 5.23
C GLN A 93 -3.76 18.13 6.52
N GLU A 94 -4.95 17.53 6.43
CA GLU A 94 -5.70 17.07 7.60
C GLU A 94 -5.03 15.91 8.33
N LEU A 95 -4.33 15.02 7.60
CA LEU A 95 -3.51 13.97 8.19
C LEU A 95 -2.25 14.54 8.84
N ASP A 96 -1.82 15.71 8.41
CA ASP A 96 -0.55 16.35 8.79
C ASP A 96 0.67 15.47 8.46
N ALA A 97 0.59 14.63 7.41
CA ALA A 97 1.69 13.79 6.98
C ALA A 97 2.89 14.64 6.52
N ASP A 98 4.12 14.25 6.91
CA ASP A 98 5.31 14.94 6.44
C ASP A 98 5.66 14.52 5.01
N PHE A 99 5.46 13.22 4.71
CA PHE A 99 5.57 12.65 3.36
C PHE A 99 4.42 11.69 3.11
N TYR A 100 3.91 11.67 1.88
CA TYR A 100 2.87 10.75 1.44
C TYR A 100 3.16 10.28 0.02
N VAL A 101 3.18 8.96 -0.21
CA VAL A 101 3.59 8.39 -1.50
C VAL A 101 2.53 7.45 -2.05
N PHE A 102 2.34 7.48 -3.37
CA PHE A 102 1.46 6.54 -4.08
C PHE A 102 1.82 6.44 -5.56
N SER A 103 1.17 5.51 -6.28
CA SER A 103 1.43 5.24 -7.70
C SER A 103 0.15 5.35 -8.51
N ALA A 104 0.22 5.99 -9.67
CA ALA A 104 -0.92 6.25 -10.55
C ALA A 104 -1.61 4.96 -11.02
N HIS A 105 -0.85 3.90 -11.35
CA HIS A 105 -1.43 2.64 -11.85
C HIS A 105 -2.35 1.92 -10.86
N LYS A 106 -2.35 2.32 -9.59
CA LYS A 106 -3.30 1.80 -8.59
C LYS A 106 -4.56 2.66 -8.47
N VAL A 107 -4.54 3.87 -9.05
CA VAL A 107 -5.66 4.83 -9.06
C VAL A 107 -6.18 4.98 -10.49
N TYR A 108 -6.37 3.85 -11.17
CA TYR A 108 -6.87 3.77 -12.56
C TYR A 108 -5.99 4.49 -13.60
N GLY A 109 -4.84 5.02 -13.20
CA GLY A 109 -3.91 5.76 -14.04
C GLY A 109 -2.86 4.89 -14.72
N PRO A 110 -1.95 5.49 -15.51
CA PRO A 110 -0.91 4.78 -16.24
C PRO A 110 0.18 4.22 -15.32
N THR A 111 0.92 3.25 -15.86
CA THR A 111 2.18 2.77 -15.23
C THR A 111 3.29 3.82 -15.40
N GLY A 112 4.33 3.75 -14.57
CA GLY A 112 5.50 4.62 -14.68
C GLY A 112 5.39 5.95 -13.93
N ILE A 113 4.19 6.33 -13.45
CA ILE A 113 3.94 7.55 -12.69
C ILE A 113 3.81 7.24 -11.20
N GLY A 114 4.50 8.02 -10.37
CA GLY A 114 4.37 8.03 -8.92
C GLY A 114 4.33 9.45 -8.40
N VAL A 115 3.74 9.63 -7.24
CA VAL A 115 3.62 10.93 -6.56
C VAL A 115 4.27 10.86 -5.19
N LEU A 116 5.10 11.83 -4.88
CA LEU A 116 5.58 12.15 -3.55
C LEU A 116 5.02 13.51 -3.15
N TYR A 117 4.13 13.53 -2.18
CA TYR A 117 3.85 14.72 -1.41
C TYR A 117 4.86 14.85 -0.27
N GLY A 118 5.34 16.06 -0.02
CA GLY A 118 6.19 16.37 1.12
C GLY A 118 5.91 17.78 1.63
N LYS A 119 6.00 17.98 2.96
CA LYS A 119 5.98 19.33 3.53
C LYS A 119 7.19 20.11 3.02
N GLU A 120 6.97 21.34 2.58
CA GLU A 120 7.99 22.22 1.98
C GLU A 120 9.29 22.28 2.80
N LYS A 121 9.18 22.45 4.11
CA LYS A 121 10.35 22.48 5.02
C LYS A 121 11.28 21.27 4.90
N TRP A 122 10.72 20.10 4.61
CA TRP A 122 11.49 18.86 4.43
C TRP A 122 12.07 18.77 3.03
N LEU A 123 11.27 19.12 2.02
CA LEU A 123 11.70 19.10 0.63
C LEU A 123 12.83 20.12 0.40
N ASP A 124 12.76 21.31 1.00
CA ASP A 124 13.83 22.30 0.92
C ASP A 124 15.13 21.82 1.57
N ALA A 125 15.02 21.15 2.72
CA ALA A 125 16.19 20.66 3.46
C ALA A 125 16.86 19.45 2.81
N MET A 126 16.11 18.64 2.03
CA MET A 126 16.67 17.45 1.39
C MET A 126 17.50 17.81 0.16
N PRO A 127 18.62 17.09 -0.10
CA PRO A 127 19.29 17.16 -1.38
C PRO A 127 18.44 16.51 -2.47
N PRO A 128 18.62 16.87 -3.76
CA PRO A 128 17.97 16.18 -4.86
C PRO A 128 18.38 14.69 -4.89
N TYR A 129 17.47 13.84 -5.33
CA TYR A 129 17.72 12.41 -5.43
C TYR A 129 18.42 12.02 -6.73
N GLN A 130 18.05 12.67 -7.84
CA GLN A 130 18.64 12.48 -9.16
C GLN A 130 19.25 13.80 -9.63
N GLY A 131 20.24 13.73 -10.53
CA GLY A 131 20.85 14.89 -11.16
C GLY A 131 20.68 14.83 -12.67
N GLY A 132 20.44 16.00 -13.31
CA GLY A 132 20.24 16.10 -14.76
C GLY A 132 19.84 17.52 -15.16
N GLY A 133 19.28 17.65 -16.35
CA GLY A 133 18.63 18.88 -16.80
C GLY A 133 17.35 19.19 -16.04
N GLU A 134 16.78 20.35 -16.24
CA GLU A 134 15.53 20.89 -15.67
C GLU A 134 15.58 21.14 -14.15
N MET A 135 16.26 20.33 -13.36
CA MET A 135 16.31 20.40 -11.90
C MET A 135 17.39 21.34 -11.34
N ILE A 136 18.15 21.99 -12.21
CA ILE A 136 19.27 22.88 -11.86
C ILE A 136 18.90 24.35 -12.04
N ALA A 137 19.49 25.23 -11.23
CA ALA A 137 19.46 26.67 -11.43
C ALA A 137 20.72 27.15 -12.19
N HIS A 138 21.91 26.64 -11.83
CA HIS A 138 23.17 26.92 -12.48
C HIS A 138 24.12 25.74 -12.38
N VAL A 139 24.89 25.51 -13.43
CA VAL A 139 25.95 24.47 -13.50
C VAL A 139 27.20 25.04 -14.13
N ASP A 140 28.33 24.84 -13.48
CA ASP A 140 29.65 24.97 -14.06
C ASP A 140 30.58 23.85 -13.53
N PHE A 141 31.85 23.83 -13.97
CA PHE A 141 32.80 22.81 -13.53
C PHE A 141 33.20 22.92 -12.05
N SER A 142 32.88 24.01 -11.37
CA SER A 142 33.13 24.19 -9.94
C SER A 142 31.97 23.69 -9.06
N GLY A 143 30.74 23.56 -9.61
CA GLY A 143 29.60 23.09 -8.86
C GLY A 143 28.24 23.31 -9.53
N THR A 144 27.22 22.94 -8.78
CA THR A 144 25.82 23.02 -9.23
C THR A 144 24.95 23.65 -8.14
N THR A 145 24.06 24.56 -8.54
CA THR A 145 22.93 25.00 -7.72
C THR A 145 21.64 24.45 -8.30
N PHE A 146 20.68 24.16 -7.45
CA PHE A 146 19.44 23.47 -7.83
C PHE A 146 18.27 24.43 -8.00
N GLY A 147 17.32 24.04 -8.83
CA GLY A 147 16.09 24.77 -9.03
C GLY A 147 15.20 24.80 -7.79
N GLU A 148 14.15 25.60 -7.85
CA GLU A 148 13.13 25.66 -6.80
C GLU A 148 12.24 24.39 -6.80
N LEU A 149 11.51 24.19 -5.72
CA LEU A 149 10.48 23.14 -5.66
C LEU A 149 9.33 23.44 -6.65
N PRO A 150 8.76 22.43 -7.31
CA PRO A 150 9.08 20.99 -7.21
C PRO A 150 10.23 20.52 -8.10
N PHE A 151 10.73 21.35 -9.02
CA PHE A 151 11.70 21.02 -10.08
C PHE A 151 13.00 20.43 -9.56
N LYS A 152 13.44 20.82 -8.36
CA LYS A 152 14.61 20.25 -7.67
C LYS A 152 14.65 18.73 -7.63
N PHE A 153 13.50 18.05 -7.67
CA PHE A 153 13.38 16.59 -7.62
C PHE A 153 12.99 15.95 -8.95
N GLU A 154 12.88 16.74 -10.02
CA GLU A 154 12.39 16.30 -11.33
C GLU A 154 13.50 16.44 -12.39
N ALA A 155 14.43 15.47 -12.38
CA ALA A 155 15.58 15.49 -13.28
C ALA A 155 15.24 14.96 -14.68
N GLY A 156 15.53 15.75 -15.71
CA GLY A 156 15.31 15.43 -17.12
C GLY A 156 13.90 15.73 -17.58
N THR A 157 13.62 15.45 -18.86
CA THR A 157 12.28 15.63 -19.44
C THR A 157 11.28 14.70 -18.74
N PRO A 158 10.21 15.23 -18.12
CA PRO A 158 9.24 14.41 -17.39
C PRO A 158 8.39 13.57 -18.35
N ASP A 159 7.78 12.52 -17.82
CA ASP A 159 6.74 11.74 -18.54
C ASP A 159 5.43 12.55 -18.60
N TYR A 160 5.39 13.55 -19.49
CA TYR A 160 4.22 14.40 -19.69
C TYR A 160 3.02 13.64 -20.31
N VAL A 161 3.25 12.56 -21.04
CA VAL A 161 2.17 11.73 -21.60
C VAL A 161 1.47 10.98 -20.47
N GLY A 162 2.23 10.27 -19.64
CA GLY A 162 1.68 9.56 -18.47
C GLY A 162 1.04 10.52 -17.48
N THR A 163 1.65 11.68 -17.23
CA THR A 163 1.10 12.67 -16.29
C THR A 163 -0.23 13.24 -16.78
N SER A 164 -0.35 13.56 -18.08
CA SER A 164 -1.63 14.00 -18.66
C SER A 164 -2.70 12.93 -18.58
N ALA A 165 -2.35 11.66 -18.86
CA ALA A 165 -3.28 10.55 -18.75
C ALA A 165 -3.70 10.31 -17.27
N PHE A 166 -2.82 10.56 -16.33
CA PHE A 166 -3.15 10.44 -14.91
C PHE A 166 -4.17 11.49 -14.45
N ALA A 167 -4.11 12.72 -14.96
CA ALA A 167 -5.15 13.72 -14.70
C ALA A 167 -6.54 13.21 -15.08
N THR A 168 -6.68 12.60 -16.27
CA THR A 168 -7.95 11.99 -16.71
C THR A 168 -8.42 10.87 -15.79
N ALA A 169 -7.49 10.06 -15.24
CA ALA A 169 -7.85 9.02 -14.28
C ALA A 169 -8.36 9.60 -12.95
N LEU A 170 -7.77 10.71 -12.49
CA LEU A 170 -8.24 11.41 -11.28
C LEU A 170 -9.63 12.01 -11.51
N ASP A 171 -9.87 12.63 -12.66
CA ASP A 171 -11.20 13.15 -13.05
C ASP A 171 -12.24 12.03 -13.08
N TYR A 172 -11.87 10.84 -13.57
CA TYR A 172 -12.75 9.66 -13.54
C TYR A 172 -13.11 9.25 -12.10
N VAL A 173 -12.12 9.17 -11.21
CA VAL A 173 -12.33 8.81 -9.81
C VAL A 173 -13.21 9.85 -9.10
N ASP A 174 -12.97 11.12 -9.35
CA ASP A 174 -13.79 12.20 -8.78
C ASP A 174 -15.23 12.18 -9.31
N HIS A 175 -15.42 11.87 -10.60
CA HIS A 175 -16.75 11.73 -11.21
C HIS A 175 -17.55 10.56 -10.62
N VAL A 176 -16.93 9.40 -10.43
CA VAL A 176 -17.57 8.23 -9.79
C VAL A 176 -17.79 8.49 -8.31
N GLY A 177 -16.87 9.18 -7.65
CA GLY A 177 -16.87 9.50 -6.23
C GLY A 177 -16.25 8.40 -5.37
N LEU A 178 -15.20 8.75 -4.64
CA LEU A 178 -14.48 7.79 -3.77
C LEU A 178 -15.36 7.15 -2.71
N GLU A 179 -16.33 7.88 -2.16
CA GLU A 179 -17.28 7.36 -1.18
C GLU A 179 -18.18 6.28 -1.79
N SER A 180 -18.59 6.46 -3.05
CA SER A 180 -19.39 5.47 -3.80
C SER A 180 -18.54 4.24 -4.12
N ILE A 181 -17.28 4.43 -4.54
CA ILE A 181 -16.33 3.35 -4.77
C ILE A 181 -16.12 2.55 -3.49
N ALA A 182 -15.80 3.21 -2.39
CA ALA A 182 -15.58 2.55 -1.10
C ALA A 182 -16.81 1.79 -0.60
N ALA A 183 -18.00 2.36 -0.73
CA ALA A 183 -19.25 1.70 -0.33
C ALA A 183 -19.51 0.43 -1.16
N HIS A 184 -19.35 0.52 -2.48
CA HIS A 184 -19.50 -0.61 -3.39
C HIS A 184 -18.49 -1.73 -3.11
N GLU A 185 -17.22 -1.39 -2.99
CA GLU A 185 -16.15 -2.35 -2.67
C GLU A 185 -16.36 -3.02 -1.31
N ASN A 186 -16.81 -2.27 -0.31
CA ASN A 186 -17.16 -2.81 1.01
C ASN A 186 -18.35 -3.78 0.97
N GLU A 187 -19.34 -3.54 0.11
CA GLU A 187 -20.43 -4.48 -0.10
C GLU A 187 -19.91 -5.80 -0.67
N LEU A 188 -19.09 -5.74 -1.73
CA LEU A 188 -18.47 -6.91 -2.34
C LEU A 188 -17.55 -7.66 -1.36
N LEU A 189 -16.77 -6.92 -0.58
CA LEU A 189 -15.88 -7.47 0.43
C LEU A 189 -16.65 -8.30 1.47
N ARG A 190 -17.70 -7.71 2.08
CA ARG A 190 -18.52 -8.40 3.09
C ARG A 190 -19.21 -9.62 2.48
N TYR A 191 -19.90 -9.41 1.36
CA TYR A 191 -20.59 -10.48 0.64
C TYR A 191 -19.69 -11.69 0.40
N THR A 192 -18.48 -11.44 -0.07
CA THR A 192 -17.51 -12.49 -0.42
C THR A 192 -16.91 -13.14 0.84
N THR A 193 -16.53 -12.33 1.82
CA THR A 193 -15.94 -12.80 3.08
C THR A 193 -16.88 -13.79 3.80
N ASP A 194 -18.16 -13.42 3.97
CA ASP A 194 -19.17 -14.26 4.63
C ASP A 194 -19.27 -15.65 3.96
N ARG A 195 -19.26 -15.67 2.62
CA ARG A 195 -19.41 -16.93 1.86
C ARG A 195 -18.14 -17.77 1.78
N LEU A 196 -16.98 -17.13 1.85
CA LEU A 196 -15.71 -17.85 1.95
C LEU A 196 -15.54 -18.51 3.32
N GLN A 197 -15.98 -17.86 4.39
CA GLN A 197 -15.91 -18.41 5.76
C GLN A 197 -16.71 -19.70 5.93
N ASP A 198 -17.77 -19.91 5.13
CA ASP A 198 -18.55 -21.15 5.10
C ASP A 198 -17.80 -22.35 4.48
N ILE A 199 -16.63 -22.10 3.86
CA ILE A 199 -15.85 -23.17 3.24
C ILE A 199 -14.97 -23.81 4.30
N GLU A 200 -15.13 -25.11 4.49
CA GLU A 200 -14.32 -25.87 5.46
C GLU A 200 -12.83 -25.77 5.18
N GLY A 201 -12.03 -25.52 6.21
CA GLY A 201 -10.60 -25.33 6.12
C GLY A 201 -10.18 -23.93 5.62
N MET A 202 -11.14 -23.01 5.40
CA MET A 202 -10.86 -21.63 5.00
C MET A 202 -10.22 -20.85 6.14
N ARG A 203 -9.10 -20.19 5.83
CA ARG A 203 -8.40 -19.28 6.74
C ARG A 203 -8.25 -17.94 6.07
N ILE A 204 -8.93 -16.91 6.57
CA ILE A 204 -8.82 -15.52 6.08
C ILE A 204 -7.83 -14.76 6.95
N PHE A 205 -6.91 -14.02 6.31
CA PHE A 205 -5.90 -13.18 6.95
C PHE A 205 -6.30 -11.70 6.86
N GLY A 206 -6.10 -10.97 7.93
CA GLY A 206 -6.56 -9.57 8.05
C GLY A 206 -8.07 -9.51 8.28
N THR A 207 -8.46 -9.68 9.54
CA THR A 207 -9.84 -9.63 10.01
C THR A 207 -10.14 -8.37 10.83
N SER A 208 -9.37 -7.31 10.58
CA SER A 208 -9.60 -5.99 11.16
C SER A 208 -11.01 -5.47 10.83
N GLU A 209 -11.61 -4.73 11.75
CA GLU A 209 -12.88 -4.02 11.53
C GLU A 209 -12.74 -2.91 10.48
N HIS A 210 -11.55 -2.30 10.43
CA HIS A 210 -11.20 -1.26 9.46
C HIS A 210 -10.39 -1.89 8.32
N LYS A 211 -11.09 -2.27 7.26
CA LYS A 211 -10.51 -3.04 6.17
C LYS A 211 -10.92 -2.48 4.80
N SER A 212 -9.96 -2.45 3.88
CA SER A 212 -10.17 -2.16 2.46
C SER A 212 -10.45 -3.44 1.65
N SER A 213 -10.71 -3.29 0.39
CA SER A 213 -11.30 -4.20 -0.59
C SER A 213 -10.44 -5.42 -1.00
N VAL A 214 -9.63 -5.98 -0.11
CA VAL A 214 -8.83 -7.19 -0.39
C VAL A 214 -9.16 -8.33 0.58
N ILE A 215 -9.12 -9.56 0.08
CA ILE A 215 -9.25 -10.78 0.86
C ILE A 215 -8.02 -11.64 0.60
N SER A 216 -7.20 -11.86 1.62
CA SER A 216 -6.10 -12.83 1.59
C SER A 216 -6.52 -14.08 2.35
N PHE A 217 -6.36 -15.25 1.74
CA PHE A 217 -6.84 -16.50 2.33
C PHE A 217 -5.96 -17.69 1.97
N LEU A 218 -6.11 -18.76 2.74
CA LEU A 218 -5.63 -20.11 2.48
C LEU A 218 -6.78 -21.10 2.73
N VAL A 219 -6.66 -22.27 2.15
CA VAL A 219 -7.55 -23.42 2.45
C VAL A 219 -6.66 -24.59 2.88
N ASP A 220 -6.99 -25.21 4.00
CA ASP A 220 -6.21 -26.30 4.56
C ASP A 220 -6.04 -27.44 3.52
N GLY A 221 -4.80 -27.92 3.40
CA GLY A 221 -4.44 -28.97 2.45
C GLY A 221 -4.27 -28.51 0.99
N ILE A 222 -4.49 -27.25 0.66
CA ILE A 222 -4.33 -26.72 -0.70
C ILE A 222 -3.26 -25.62 -0.72
N HIS A 223 -2.20 -25.83 -1.49
CA HIS A 223 -1.16 -24.82 -1.65
C HIS A 223 -1.70 -23.59 -2.39
N HIS A 224 -1.33 -22.38 -1.95
CA HIS A 224 -1.82 -21.12 -2.53
C HIS A 224 -1.60 -21.03 -4.04
N TYR A 225 -0.47 -21.58 -4.53
CA TYR A 225 -0.16 -21.57 -5.95
C TYR A 225 -1.10 -22.45 -6.77
N ASP A 226 -1.39 -23.66 -6.27
CA ASP A 226 -2.32 -24.59 -6.93
C ASP A 226 -3.74 -24.03 -6.96
N MET A 227 -4.17 -23.41 -5.84
CA MET A 227 -5.45 -22.70 -5.79
C MET A 227 -5.52 -21.61 -6.86
N GLY A 228 -4.48 -20.77 -6.98
CA GLY A 228 -4.44 -19.71 -7.98
C GLY A 228 -4.45 -20.22 -9.40
N MET A 229 -3.68 -21.26 -9.71
CA MET A 229 -3.65 -21.88 -11.05
C MET A 229 -5.02 -22.46 -11.45
N LEU A 230 -5.73 -23.11 -10.52
CA LEU A 230 -7.03 -23.69 -10.81
C LEU A 230 -8.12 -22.62 -10.93
N LEU A 231 -8.05 -21.54 -10.14
CA LEU A 231 -8.93 -20.39 -10.28
C LEU A 231 -8.76 -19.71 -11.63
N ASP A 232 -7.50 -19.55 -12.10
CA ASP A 232 -7.20 -19.01 -13.43
C ASP A 232 -7.85 -19.83 -14.55
N LYS A 233 -7.76 -21.17 -14.48
CA LYS A 233 -8.44 -22.06 -15.44
C LYS A 233 -9.97 -21.96 -15.38
N LEU A 234 -10.52 -21.50 -14.29
CA LEU A 234 -11.95 -21.23 -14.12
C LEU A 234 -12.33 -19.79 -14.50
N GLY A 235 -11.38 -19.00 -15.05
CA GLY A 235 -11.60 -17.63 -15.50
C GLY A 235 -11.57 -16.59 -14.37
N VAL A 236 -10.99 -16.94 -13.22
CA VAL A 236 -10.89 -16.02 -12.05
C VAL A 236 -9.44 -15.63 -11.80
N ALA A 237 -9.13 -14.36 -11.99
CA ALA A 237 -7.81 -13.81 -11.75
C ALA A 237 -7.62 -13.46 -10.26
N VAL A 238 -6.67 -14.13 -9.61
CA VAL A 238 -6.20 -13.83 -8.25
C VAL A 238 -4.69 -13.66 -8.24
N ARG A 239 -4.15 -13.06 -7.19
CA ARG A 239 -2.71 -13.05 -6.97
C ARG A 239 -2.34 -14.07 -5.91
N THR A 240 -1.21 -14.78 -6.11
CA THR A 240 -0.67 -15.74 -5.13
C THR A 240 0.74 -15.39 -4.69
N GLY A 241 1.14 -15.88 -3.53
CA GLY A 241 2.49 -15.72 -2.96
C GLY A 241 2.57 -14.69 -1.85
N HIS A 242 3.74 -14.09 -1.67
CA HIS A 242 4.01 -13.17 -0.54
C HIS A 242 3.60 -11.71 -0.77
N HIS A 243 3.04 -11.35 -1.92
CA HIS A 243 2.49 -10.01 -2.28
C HIS A 243 3.45 -8.84 -2.02
N CYS A 244 4.76 -9.05 -2.19
CA CYS A 244 5.81 -8.09 -1.83
C CYS A 244 5.78 -7.65 -0.35
N ALA A 245 5.36 -8.56 0.54
CA ALA A 245 5.34 -8.39 2.00
C ALA A 245 5.85 -9.66 2.70
N GLN A 246 6.98 -10.19 2.24
CA GLN A 246 7.56 -11.44 2.74
C GLN A 246 7.78 -11.45 4.26
N PRO A 247 8.24 -10.37 4.93
CA PRO A 247 8.34 -10.37 6.39
C PRO A 247 7.00 -10.58 7.11
N LEU A 248 5.88 -10.12 6.52
CA LEU A 248 4.54 -10.40 7.03
C LEU A 248 4.22 -11.90 6.93
N MET A 249 4.49 -12.54 5.79
CA MET A 249 4.28 -13.99 5.63
C MET A 249 5.08 -14.78 6.66
N THR A 250 6.34 -14.40 6.89
CA THR A 250 7.18 -15.00 7.92
C THR A 250 6.59 -14.84 9.32
N SER A 251 6.06 -13.65 9.65
CA SER A 251 5.43 -13.41 10.95
C SER A 251 4.14 -14.19 11.17
N LEU A 252 3.42 -14.51 10.10
CA LEU A 252 2.21 -15.32 10.11
C LEU A 252 2.51 -16.83 10.05
N GLY A 253 3.78 -17.24 9.88
CA GLY A 253 4.19 -18.64 9.76
C GLY A 253 3.71 -19.33 8.49
N ILE A 254 3.56 -18.59 7.38
CA ILE A 254 3.09 -19.07 6.08
C ILE A 254 4.02 -18.66 4.95
N GLU A 255 3.99 -19.38 3.83
CA GLU A 255 4.80 -19.06 2.64
C GLU A 255 4.18 -17.96 1.78
N GLY A 256 2.87 -17.88 1.75
CA GLY A 256 2.09 -16.94 0.95
C GLY A 256 0.60 -17.13 1.11
N THR A 257 -0.19 -16.31 0.45
CA THR A 257 -1.64 -16.41 0.41
C THR A 257 -2.17 -16.34 -1.02
N VAL A 258 -3.42 -16.69 -1.22
CA VAL A 258 -4.24 -16.27 -2.36
C VAL A 258 -4.87 -14.95 -1.99
N ARG A 259 -4.79 -13.93 -2.88
CA ARG A 259 -5.41 -12.62 -2.66
C ARG A 259 -6.38 -12.29 -3.78
N ALA A 260 -7.64 -12.09 -3.43
CA ALA A 260 -8.64 -11.43 -4.25
C ALA A 260 -8.68 -9.93 -3.91
N SER A 261 -8.85 -9.08 -4.91
CA SER A 261 -8.95 -7.63 -4.75
C SER A 261 -10.15 -7.14 -5.56
N PHE A 262 -10.98 -6.30 -4.96
CA PHE A 262 -12.11 -5.66 -5.62
C PHE A 262 -11.78 -4.21 -5.94
N ALA A 263 -12.37 -3.71 -7.03
CA ALA A 263 -12.28 -2.35 -7.50
C ALA A 263 -13.66 -1.85 -7.98
N ALA A 264 -13.77 -0.58 -8.30
CA ALA A 264 -15.01 0.08 -8.70
C ALA A 264 -15.77 -0.64 -9.84
N TYR A 265 -15.05 -1.37 -10.69
CA TYR A 265 -15.61 -2.06 -11.85
C TYR A 265 -16.07 -3.51 -11.59
N ASN A 266 -15.80 -4.08 -10.41
CA ASN A 266 -16.22 -5.42 -10.09
C ASN A 266 -17.71 -5.48 -9.77
N THR A 267 -18.33 -6.59 -10.08
CA THR A 267 -19.77 -6.82 -9.88
C THR A 267 -20.03 -7.88 -8.82
N LYS A 268 -21.25 -7.88 -8.28
CA LYS A 268 -21.70 -8.95 -7.36
C LYS A 268 -21.70 -10.31 -8.03
N ALA A 269 -22.05 -10.39 -9.32
CA ALA A 269 -22.01 -11.64 -10.09
C ALA A 269 -20.59 -12.20 -10.21
N GLU A 270 -19.58 -11.35 -10.36
CA GLU A 270 -18.17 -11.77 -10.35
C GLU A 270 -17.75 -12.26 -8.96
N ALA A 271 -18.19 -11.60 -7.89
CA ALA A 271 -17.96 -12.07 -6.52
C ALA A 271 -18.61 -13.46 -6.27
N GLU A 272 -19.83 -13.68 -6.79
CA GLU A 272 -20.51 -14.97 -6.75
C GLU A 272 -19.75 -16.05 -7.54
N ALA A 273 -19.31 -15.73 -8.74
CA ALA A 273 -18.51 -16.60 -9.58
C ALA A 273 -17.17 -16.98 -8.91
N PHE A 274 -16.50 -16.00 -8.27
CA PHE A 274 -15.28 -16.25 -7.50
C PHE A 274 -15.52 -17.24 -6.35
N VAL A 275 -16.54 -17.03 -5.52
CA VAL A 275 -16.87 -17.96 -4.42
C VAL A 275 -17.19 -19.35 -4.94
N ALA A 276 -17.96 -19.46 -6.03
CA ALA A 276 -18.28 -20.74 -6.65
C ALA A 276 -17.03 -21.45 -7.20
N ALA A 277 -16.11 -20.69 -7.81
CA ALA A 277 -14.84 -21.22 -8.29
C ALA A 277 -13.97 -21.75 -7.14
N VAL A 278 -13.84 -21.00 -6.02
CA VAL A 278 -13.11 -21.47 -4.83
C VAL A 278 -13.71 -22.77 -4.30
N LYS A 279 -15.04 -22.84 -4.13
CA LYS A 279 -15.72 -24.07 -3.69
C LYS A 279 -15.43 -25.24 -4.62
N ARG A 280 -15.46 -25.01 -5.93
CA ARG A 280 -15.17 -26.03 -6.93
C ARG A 280 -13.72 -26.54 -6.83
N VAL A 281 -12.76 -25.63 -6.66
CA VAL A 281 -11.35 -26.03 -6.46
C VAL A 281 -11.21 -26.87 -5.19
N VAL A 282 -11.80 -26.46 -4.08
CA VAL A 282 -11.76 -27.22 -2.82
C VAL A 282 -12.32 -28.64 -3.00
N GLN A 283 -13.39 -28.80 -3.76
CA GLN A 283 -13.97 -30.13 -4.07
C GLN A 283 -13.05 -31.03 -4.91
N MET A 284 -12.12 -30.46 -5.69
CA MET A 284 -11.15 -31.24 -6.49
C MET A 284 -10.04 -31.86 -5.62
N PHE A 285 -9.80 -31.32 -4.42
CA PHE A 285 -8.78 -31.80 -3.47
C PHE A 285 -9.33 -32.70 -2.36
N ARG A 286 -10.64 -32.87 -2.30
CA ARG A 286 -11.36 -33.75 -1.36
C ARG A 286 -11.88 -34.98 -2.07
#